data_7784652e50adb26eccb4682334ad461b
#
_entry.id   7784652e50adb26eccb4682334ad461b
#
_cell.length_a   1.000
_cell.length_b   1.000
_cell.length_c   1.000
_cell.angle_alpha   90.00
_cell.angle_beta   90.00
_cell.angle_gamma   90.00
#
_symmetry.space_group_name_H-M   'P 1'
#
loop_
_entity.id
_entity.type
_entity.pdbx_description
1 polymer ?
#
loop_
_entity_poly.entity_id
_entity_poly.type
_entity_poly.pdbx_seq_one_letter_code
_entity_poly.pdbx_strand_id
1 'polypeptide(L)'
;MLATADCVMPDSLKFEADQKFFEHGLDGVDVVVHGRHSQEQQARSPLRYRLILTRRVSGVAPHPSNARARLWNPAGAGLQEAMAALGAPGPNIGVIGGADVFASFLDRYDVFYLTRAPGVWLPGGRPVFPEVPARTPEELLAVRGFAPGPGVVLDPQRGLTMVGWLRDYASNVG
;
A
#
# COMPACT_ATOMS: atom_id res chain seq x y z
N MET A 1 -5.84 -8.03 -8.99
CA MET A 1 -7.00 -7.48 -8.25
C MET A 1 -6.67 -7.44 -6.78
N LEU A 2 -7.15 -6.45 -6.04
CA LEU A 2 -6.89 -6.29 -4.58
C LEU A 2 -8.10 -6.70 -3.73
N ALA A 3 -9.29 -6.50 -4.24
CA ALA A 3 -10.52 -6.65 -3.49
C ALA A 3 -11.70 -6.89 -4.44
N THR A 4 -12.81 -7.33 -3.88
CA THR A 4 -14.11 -7.35 -4.57
C THR A 4 -14.59 -5.92 -4.88
N ALA A 5 -15.66 -5.79 -5.66
CA ALA A 5 -16.27 -4.49 -5.96
C ALA A 5 -16.65 -3.71 -4.68
N ASP A 6 -17.04 -4.42 -3.62
CA ASP A 6 -17.41 -3.86 -2.31
C ASP A 6 -16.22 -3.49 -1.42
N CYS A 7 -14.99 -3.49 -1.95
CA CYS A 7 -13.76 -3.19 -1.22
C CYS A 7 -13.39 -4.22 -0.13
N VAL A 8 -13.90 -5.43 -0.20
CA VAL A 8 -13.58 -6.51 0.73
C VAL A 8 -12.51 -7.40 0.12
N MET A 9 -11.49 -7.77 0.89
CA MET A 9 -10.52 -8.78 0.49
C MET A 9 -11.17 -10.16 0.62
N PRO A 10 -11.39 -10.90 -0.49
CA PRO A 10 -12.00 -12.20 -0.44
C PRO A 10 -11.05 -13.25 0.15
N ASP A 11 -11.60 -14.33 0.71
CA ASP A 11 -10.78 -15.41 1.30
C ASP A 11 -9.84 -16.05 0.28
N SER A 12 -10.22 -16.07 -1.00
CA SER A 12 -9.37 -16.56 -2.09
C SER A 12 -8.05 -15.79 -2.28
N LEU A 13 -7.94 -14.57 -1.75
CA LEU A 13 -6.72 -13.76 -1.73
C LEU A 13 -6.01 -13.78 -0.36
N LYS A 14 -6.54 -14.48 0.63
CA LYS A 14 -5.92 -14.59 1.95
C LYS A 14 -4.95 -15.77 1.98
N PHE A 15 -3.70 -15.52 1.62
CA PHE A 15 -2.62 -16.49 1.70
C PHE A 15 -1.82 -16.25 2.99
N GLU A 16 -1.64 -17.27 3.81
CA GLU A 16 -0.93 -17.13 5.09
C GLU A 16 0.50 -16.62 4.90
N ALA A 17 1.20 -17.08 3.87
CA ALA A 17 2.56 -16.64 3.58
C ALA A 17 2.63 -15.15 3.19
N ASP A 18 1.67 -14.67 2.39
CA ASP A 18 1.56 -13.26 2.03
C ASP A 18 1.19 -12.40 3.24
N GLN A 19 0.29 -12.87 4.09
CA GLN A 19 -0.08 -12.19 5.33
C GLN A 19 1.10 -12.04 6.29
N LYS A 20 1.91 -13.10 6.46
CA LYS A 20 3.14 -13.05 7.27
C LYS A 20 4.16 -12.09 6.70
N PHE A 21 4.37 -12.11 5.38
CA PHE A 21 5.25 -11.16 4.70
C PHE A 21 4.77 -9.71 4.93
N PHE A 22 3.50 -9.46 4.74
CA PHE A 22 2.86 -8.15 4.93
C PHE A 22 2.98 -7.67 6.38
N GLU A 23 2.67 -8.52 7.36
CA GLU A 23 2.78 -8.19 8.79
C GLU A 23 4.21 -7.84 9.18
N HIS A 24 5.19 -8.66 8.75
CA HIS A 24 6.60 -8.40 8.97
C HIS A 24 7.06 -7.07 8.34
N GLY A 25 6.62 -6.77 7.12
CA GLY A 25 6.88 -5.49 6.47
C GLY A 25 6.30 -4.30 7.25
N LEU A 26 5.10 -4.44 7.80
CA LEU A 26 4.48 -3.39 8.63
C LEU A 26 5.17 -3.19 9.98
N ASP A 27 5.84 -4.19 10.50
CA ASP A 27 6.64 -4.06 11.73
C ASP A 27 7.96 -3.31 11.51
N GLY A 28 8.41 -3.21 10.24
CA GLY A 28 9.61 -2.48 9.85
C GLY A 28 9.38 -1.01 9.47
N VAL A 29 8.13 -0.50 9.51
CA VAL A 29 7.83 0.89 9.16
C VAL A 29 7.40 1.72 10.37
N ASP A 30 7.67 3.03 10.32
CA ASP A 30 7.29 3.96 11.38
C ASP A 30 5.83 4.42 11.25
N VAL A 31 5.33 4.53 10.02
CA VAL A 31 3.99 5.02 9.71
C VAL A 31 3.31 4.15 8.66
N VAL A 32 2.06 3.79 8.92
CA VAL A 32 1.19 3.12 7.96
C VAL A 32 0.26 4.13 7.32
N VAL A 33 0.27 4.20 5.99
CA VAL A 33 -0.61 5.07 5.20
C VAL A 33 -1.66 4.22 4.48
N HIS A 34 -2.93 4.57 4.64
CA HIS A 34 -4.03 3.83 4.00
C HIS A 34 -5.26 4.69 3.76
N GLY A 35 -6.11 4.25 2.86
CA GLY A 35 -7.46 4.79 2.70
C GLY A 35 -8.37 4.35 3.86
N ARG A 36 -9.43 5.09 4.11
CA ARG A 36 -10.35 4.83 5.23
C ARG A 36 -10.98 3.41 5.26
N HIS A 37 -10.96 2.69 4.14
CA HIS A 37 -11.52 1.34 4.00
C HIS A 37 -10.44 0.25 3.89
N SER A 38 -9.17 0.60 4.03
CA SER A 38 -8.04 -0.32 3.81
C SER A 38 -7.23 -0.57 5.09
N GLN A 39 -7.87 -0.44 6.26
CA GLN A 39 -7.22 -0.72 7.53
C GLN A 39 -6.93 -2.22 7.66
N GLU A 40 -5.68 -2.57 7.98
CA GLU A 40 -5.30 -3.93 8.34
C GLU A 40 -5.80 -4.30 9.75
N GLN A 41 -5.96 -5.58 10.01
CA GLN A 41 -6.56 -6.11 11.24
C GLN A 41 -5.61 -7.02 12.04
N GLN A 42 -4.28 -6.91 11.82
CA GLN A 42 -3.32 -7.68 12.62
C GLN A 42 -3.32 -7.25 14.09
N ALA A 43 -2.82 -8.12 14.95
CA ALA A 43 -2.81 -7.91 16.41
C ALA A 43 -2.14 -6.59 16.85
N ARG A 44 -1.09 -6.17 16.13
CA ARG A 44 -0.34 -4.92 16.41
C ARG A 44 -0.93 -3.67 15.76
N SER A 45 -2.02 -3.80 14.98
CA SER A 45 -2.68 -2.69 14.28
C SER A 45 -2.94 -1.46 15.17
N PRO A 46 -3.49 -1.59 16.40
CA PRO A 46 -3.75 -0.43 17.26
C PRO A 46 -2.50 0.33 17.73
N LEU A 47 -1.33 -0.31 17.67
CA LEU A 47 -0.06 0.27 18.14
C LEU A 47 0.68 1.07 17.06
N ARG A 48 0.29 0.94 15.79
CA ARG A 48 0.97 1.60 14.65
C ARG A 48 0.54 3.05 14.50
N TYR A 49 1.49 3.93 14.19
CA TYR A 49 1.18 5.28 13.75
C TYR A 49 0.54 5.25 12.35
N ARG A 50 -0.51 6.09 12.12
CA ARG A 50 -1.31 6.02 10.90
C ARG A 50 -1.64 7.37 10.32
N LEU A 51 -1.52 7.49 8.99
CA LEU A 51 -2.16 8.52 8.20
C LEU A 51 -3.31 7.89 7.41
N ILE A 52 -4.54 8.31 7.69
CA ILE A 52 -5.75 7.78 7.07
C ILE A 52 -6.26 8.78 6.05
N LEU A 53 -6.11 8.46 4.77
CA LEU A 53 -6.54 9.32 3.69
C LEU A 53 -8.06 9.43 3.63
N THR A 54 -8.53 10.68 3.66
CA THR A 54 -9.97 10.98 3.59
C THR A 54 -10.22 12.40 3.15
N ARG A 55 -11.27 12.63 2.38
CA ARG A 55 -11.76 13.97 2.00
C ARG A 55 -12.73 14.59 3.02
N ARG A 56 -12.92 13.94 4.18
CA ARG A 56 -13.84 14.40 5.24
C ARG A 56 -13.25 15.50 6.13
N VAL A 57 -11.97 15.80 5.97
CA VAL A 57 -11.26 16.89 6.65
C VAL A 57 -10.64 17.81 5.62
N SER A 58 -10.41 19.08 5.97
CA SER A 58 -9.81 20.06 5.05
C SER A 58 -8.30 19.88 4.86
N GLY A 59 -7.60 19.34 5.84
CA GLY A 59 -6.16 19.13 5.85
C GLY A 59 -5.81 17.93 6.72
N VAL A 60 -5.22 18.16 7.90
CA VAL A 60 -4.91 17.14 8.90
C VAL A 60 -5.79 17.35 10.13
N ALA A 61 -6.34 16.24 10.67
CA ALA A 61 -7.14 16.27 11.88
C ALA A 61 -6.84 15.06 12.78
N PRO A 62 -7.01 15.15 14.10
CA PRO A 62 -6.93 13.99 15.00
C PRO A 62 -7.94 12.92 14.62
N HIS A 63 -7.56 11.65 14.75
CA HIS A 63 -8.52 10.55 14.66
C HIS A 63 -9.33 10.47 15.95
N PRO A 64 -10.67 10.34 15.92
CA PRO A 64 -11.52 10.47 17.10
C PRO A 64 -11.28 9.42 18.19
N SER A 65 -10.76 8.25 17.84
CA SER A 65 -10.60 7.12 18.77
C SER A 65 -9.18 6.53 18.82
N ASN A 66 -8.21 7.13 18.10
CA ASN A 66 -6.84 6.63 18.10
C ASN A 66 -5.83 7.79 18.12
N ALA A 67 -5.15 7.99 19.25
CA ALA A 67 -4.16 9.05 19.42
C ALA A 67 -2.95 8.92 18.48
N ARG A 68 -2.65 7.70 18.00
CA ARG A 68 -1.58 7.40 17.03
C ARG A 68 -2.03 7.49 15.58
N ALA A 69 -3.22 8.05 15.31
CA ALA A 69 -3.73 8.22 13.96
C ALA A 69 -4.11 9.67 13.67
N ARG A 70 -3.94 10.07 12.41
CA ARG A 70 -4.47 11.33 11.86
C ARG A 70 -5.29 11.04 10.62
N LEU A 71 -6.38 11.76 10.49
CA LEU A 71 -7.13 11.90 9.25
C LEU A 71 -6.38 12.91 8.40
N TRP A 72 -6.16 12.59 7.14
CA TRP A 72 -5.39 13.44 6.23
C TRP A 72 -6.06 13.56 4.87
N ASN A 73 -6.23 14.82 4.43
CA ASN A 73 -6.65 15.18 3.08
C ASN A 73 -5.44 15.74 2.31
N PRO A 74 -4.89 14.99 1.34
CA PRO A 74 -3.74 15.47 0.57
C PRO A 74 -3.99 16.74 -0.25
N ALA A 75 -5.25 17.08 -0.53
CA ALA A 75 -5.60 18.32 -1.23
C ALA A 75 -5.46 19.57 -0.35
N GLY A 76 -5.47 19.41 0.98
CA GLY A 76 -5.41 20.54 1.92
C GLY A 76 -4.14 20.59 2.76
N ALA A 77 -3.34 19.51 2.80
CA ALA A 77 -2.09 19.48 3.55
C ALA A 77 -1.07 18.53 2.89
N GLY A 78 0.19 18.93 2.87
CA GLY A 78 1.28 18.10 2.34
C GLY A 78 1.62 16.89 3.23
N LEU A 79 2.31 15.89 2.67
CA LEU A 79 2.75 14.70 3.43
C LEU A 79 3.64 15.08 4.62
N GLN A 80 4.56 16.02 4.43
CA GLN A 80 5.46 16.46 5.52
C GLN A 80 4.70 17.08 6.69
N GLU A 81 3.67 17.88 6.40
CA GLU A 81 2.81 18.46 7.40
C GLU A 81 2.00 17.38 8.14
N ALA A 82 1.47 16.40 7.40
CA ALA A 82 0.74 15.28 7.98
C ALA A 82 1.63 14.41 8.88
N MET A 83 2.88 14.14 8.47
CA MET A 83 3.88 13.42 9.27
C MET A 83 4.25 14.19 10.55
N ALA A 84 4.48 15.50 10.45
CA ALA A 84 4.77 16.35 11.60
C ALA A 84 3.60 16.36 12.60
N ALA A 85 2.37 16.50 12.11
CA ALA A 85 1.16 16.48 12.95
C ALA A 85 0.92 15.11 13.61
N LEU A 86 1.38 14.02 13.01
CA LEU A 86 1.29 12.68 13.56
C LEU A 86 2.31 12.46 14.70
N GLY A 87 3.50 13.06 14.61
CA GLY A 87 4.58 12.88 15.60
C GLY A 87 5.12 11.45 15.65
N ALA A 88 5.22 10.80 14.50
CA ALA A 88 5.77 9.45 14.40
C ALA A 88 7.29 9.43 14.68
N PRO A 89 7.86 8.29 15.13
CA PRO A 89 9.25 8.21 15.56
C PRO A 89 10.27 8.28 14.42
N GLY A 90 9.85 8.03 13.17
CA GLY A 90 10.77 8.00 12.03
C GLY A 90 10.07 8.23 10.69
N PRO A 91 10.85 8.26 9.60
CA PRO A 91 10.35 8.63 8.27
C PRO A 91 9.87 7.45 7.42
N ASN A 92 10.08 6.18 7.84
CA ASN A 92 9.75 5.02 7.02
C ASN A 92 8.23 4.82 6.92
N ILE A 93 7.72 4.84 5.70
CA ILE A 93 6.29 4.79 5.42
C ILE A 93 5.93 3.50 4.70
N GLY A 94 4.99 2.73 5.26
CA GLY A 94 4.34 1.61 4.59
C GLY A 94 2.96 2.02 4.06
N VAL A 95 2.77 1.99 2.74
CA VAL A 95 1.48 2.29 2.11
C VAL A 95 0.75 0.98 1.84
N ILE A 96 -0.46 0.83 2.38
CA ILE A 96 -1.23 -0.42 2.29
C ILE A 96 -2.52 -0.32 1.46
N GLY A 97 -2.69 0.78 0.76
CA GLY A 97 -3.75 0.93 -0.23
C GLY A 97 -5.01 1.62 0.31
N GLY A 98 -6.21 1.58 -0.36
CA GLY A 98 -6.50 0.92 -1.63
C GLY A 98 -5.89 1.54 -2.90
N ALA A 99 -6.50 1.20 -4.03
CA ALA A 99 -6.00 1.52 -5.37
C ALA A 99 -5.65 3.00 -5.56
N ASP A 100 -6.54 3.92 -5.18
CA ASP A 100 -6.31 5.36 -5.30
C ASP A 100 -5.13 5.84 -4.43
N VAL A 101 -4.95 5.22 -3.24
CA VAL A 101 -3.84 5.53 -2.35
C VAL A 101 -2.53 5.03 -2.95
N PHE A 102 -2.51 3.79 -3.46
CA PHE A 102 -1.33 3.28 -4.17
C PHE A 102 -0.95 4.17 -5.35
N ALA A 103 -1.90 4.57 -6.18
CA ALA A 103 -1.66 5.45 -7.31
C ALA A 103 -1.10 6.82 -6.88
N SER A 104 -1.62 7.40 -5.79
CA SER A 104 -1.18 8.72 -5.30
C SER A 104 0.25 8.73 -4.76
N PHE A 105 0.83 7.57 -4.46
CA PHE A 105 2.19 7.42 -3.97
C PHE A 105 3.17 6.85 -5.01
N LEU A 106 2.73 6.57 -6.25
CA LEU A 106 3.59 5.95 -7.28
C LEU A 106 4.91 6.68 -7.51
N ASP A 107 4.92 8.01 -7.43
CA ASP A 107 6.14 8.81 -7.63
C ASP A 107 7.02 8.93 -6.36
N ARG A 108 6.61 8.31 -5.26
CA ARG A 108 7.25 8.43 -3.93
C ARG A 108 7.77 7.12 -3.36
N TYR A 109 7.40 5.96 -3.93
CA TYR A 109 7.90 4.68 -3.46
C TYR A 109 9.38 4.50 -3.77
N ASP A 110 10.12 3.98 -2.82
CA ASP A 110 11.46 3.39 -3.02
C ASP A 110 11.32 1.94 -3.50
N VAL A 111 10.33 1.22 -2.95
CA VAL A 111 10.00 -0.14 -3.33
C VAL A 111 8.49 -0.36 -3.36
N PHE A 112 8.03 -1.14 -4.33
CA PHE A 112 6.65 -1.63 -4.41
C PHE A 112 6.66 -3.17 -4.47
N TYR A 113 6.05 -3.81 -3.49
CA TYR A 113 5.94 -5.27 -3.45
C TYR A 113 4.68 -5.70 -4.19
N LEU A 114 4.85 -6.46 -5.26
CA LEU A 114 3.76 -6.99 -6.08
C LEU A 114 3.67 -8.50 -5.95
N THR A 115 2.62 -8.99 -5.27
CA THR A 115 2.33 -10.42 -5.15
C THR A 115 1.39 -10.87 -6.25
N ARG A 116 1.70 -11.99 -6.91
CA ARG A 116 0.85 -12.66 -7.90
C ARG A 116 0.28 -13.94 -7.34
N ALA A 117 -1.04 -14.07 -7.40
CA ALA A 117 -1.80 -15.24 -7.01
C ALA A 117 -2.42 -15.89 -8.27
N PRO A 118 -1.70 -16.83 -8.93
CA PRO A 118 -2.22 -17.50 -10.12
C PRO A 118 -3.47 -18.33 -9.75
N GLY A 119 -4.41 -18.42 -10.70
CA GLY A 119 -5.66 -19.15 -10.49
C GLY A 119 -6.72 -18.42 -9.68
N VAL A 120 -6.43 -17.22 -9.16
CA VAL A 120 -7.45 -16.38 -8.49
C VAL A 120 -8.01 -15.39 -9.50
N TRP A 121 -9.30 -15.48 -9.74
CA TRP A 121 -10.05 -14.61 -10.62
C TRP A 121 -11.15 -13.86 -9.85
N LEU A 122 -11.18 -12.53 -9.95
CA LEU A 122 -12.16 -11.67 -9.29
C LEU A 122 -12.87 -10.79 -10.34
N PRO A 123 -13.94 -11.28 -10.97
CA PRO A 123 -14.72 -10.49 -11.93
C PRO A 123 -15.27 -9.22 -11.27
N GLY A 124 -15.07 -8.05 -11.92
CA GLY A 124 -15.51 -6.77 -11.37
C GLY A 124 -14.75 -6.31 -10.13
N GLY A 125 -13.71 -7.04 -9.71
CA GLY A 125 -12.90 -6.68 -8.57
C GLY A 125 -12.09 -5.39 -8.77
N ARG A 126 -11.68 -4.77 -7.66
CA ARG A 126 -10.87 -3.57 -7.69
C ARG A 126 -9.42 -3.90 -8.04
N PRO A 127 -8.82 -3.22 -9.02
CA PRO A 127 -7.43 -3.41 -9.38
C PRO A 127 -6.48 -2.78 -8.36
N VAL A 128 -5.18 -3.10 -8.46
CA VAL A 128 -4.13 -2.50 -7.63
C VAL A 128 -3.89 -1.03 -7.97
N PHE A 129 -4.01 -0.67 -9.25
CA PHE A 129 -3.97 0.70 -9.74
C PHE A 129 -5.21 0.97 -10.60
N PRO A 130 -5.68 2.24 -10.67
CA PRO A 130 -6.87 2.59 -11.46
C PRO A 130 -6.76 2.26 -12.96
N GLU A 131 -5.55 2.28 -13.51
CA GLU A 131 -5.27 2.02 -14.93
C GLU A 131 -5.33 0.54 -15.33
N VAL A 132 -5.37 -0.37 -14.36
CA VAL A 132 -5.55 -1.81 -14.63
C VAL A 132 -7.03 -2.08 -14.96
N PRO A 133 -7.35 -2.84 -16.02
CA PRO A 133 -6.48 -3.71 -16.82
C PRO A 133 -5.92 -3.08 -18.11
N ALA A 134 -6.18 -1.82 -18.42
CA ALA A 134 -5.67 -1.19 -19.65
C ALA A 134 -4.12 -1.22 -19.73
N ARG A 135 -3.46 -1.20 -18.58
CA ARG A 135 -2.03 -1.48 -18.41
C ARG A 135 -1.85 -2.49 -17.31
N THR A 136 -0.81 -3.30 -17.36
CA THR A 136 -0.44 -4.19 -16.27
C THR A 136 0.20 -3.40 -15.12
N PRO A 137 0.14 -3.88 -13.87
CA PRO A 137 0.87 -3.25 -12.76
C PRO A 137 2.37 -3.11 -13.03
N GLU A 138 2.97 -4.09 -13.71
CA GLU A 138 4.38 -4.10 -14.07
C GLU A 138 4.72 -2.99 -15.07
N GLU A 139 3.91 -2.81 -16.11
CA GLU A 139 4.08 -1.72 -17.07
C GLU A 139 3.98 -0.35 -16.38
N LEU A 140 3.03 -0.20 -15.45
CA LEU A 140 2.87 1.03 -14.69
C LEU A 140 4.08 1.33 -13.81
N LEU A 141 4.62 0.31 -13.14
CA LEU A 141 5.83 0.44 -12.34
C LEU A 141 7.05 0.75 -13.21
N ALA A 142 7.22 0.03 -14.34
CA ALA A 142 8.34 0.25 -15.24
C ALA A 142 8.38 1.66 -15.84
N VAL A 143 7.24 2.21 -16.29
CA VAL A 143 7.19 3.58 -16.83
C VAL A 143 7.39 4.66 -15.77
N ARG A 144 7.31 4.30 -14.49
CA ARG A 144 7.61 5.18 -13.34
C ARG A 144 9.04 5.00 -12.82
N GLY A 145 9.91 4.30 -13.55
CA GLY A 145 11.32 4.13 -13.22
C GLY A 145 11.58 3.05 -12.15
N PHE A 146 10.69 2.06 -12.04
CA PHE A 146 10.97 0.90 -11.19
C PHE A 146 11.51 -0.26 -12.03
N ALA A 147 12.47 -0.97 -11.46
CA ALA A 147 12.99 -2.22 -12.00
C ALA A 147 12.60 -3.40 -11.08
N PRO A 148 12.27 -4.57 -11.66
CA PRO A 148 11.97 -5.74 -10.87
C PRO A 148 13.23 -6.30 -10.22
N GLY A 149 13.15 -6.57 -8.92
CA GLY A 149 14.14 -7.38 -8.22
C GLY A 149 13.92 -8.87 -8.43
N PRO A 150 14.68 -9.72 -7.75
CA PRO A 150 14.47 -11.18 -7.80
C PRO A 150 13.09 -11.55 -7.25
N GLY A 151 12.43 -12.48 -7.94
CA GLY A 151 11.16 -13.04 -7.48
C GLY A 151 11.36 -13.96 -6.28
N VAL A 152 10.46 -13.88 -5.32
CA VAL A 152 10.41 -14.74 -4.13
C VAL A 152 9.16 -15.60 -4.20
N VAL A 153 9.31 -16.93 -4.07
CA VAL A 153 8.17 -17.84 -3.98
C VAL A 153 7.70 -17.86 -2.54
N LEU A 154 6.52 -17.31 -2.28
CA LEU A 154 5.90 -17.27 -0.95
C LEU A 154 5.18 -18.58 -0.61
N ASP A 155 4.47 -19.17 -1.58
CA ASP A 155 3.75 -20.44 -1.43
C ASP A 155 3.94 -21.28 -2.69
N PRO A 156 4.86 -22.29 -2.68
CA PRO A 156 5.11 -23.14 -3.83
C PRO A 156 3.90 -24.00 -4.24
N GLN A 157 3.06 -24.41 -3.29
CA GLN A 157 1.91 -25.27 -3.56
C GLN A 157 0.82 -24.52 -4.34
N ARG A 158 0.69 -23.22 -4.09
CA ARG A 158 -0.29 -22.36 -4.75
C ARG A 158 0.32 -21.48 -5.85
N GLY A 159 1.64 -21.61 -6.09
CA GLY A 159 2.35 -20.81 -7.07
C GLY A 159 2.41 -19.31 -6.74
N LEU A 160 2.24 -18.96 -5.46
CA LEU A 160 2.25 -17.57 -5.03
C LEU A 160 3.66 -17.00 -5.10
N THR A 161 3.83 -15.93 -5.86
CA THR A 161 5.12 -15.26 -6.04
C THR A 161 5.02 -13.78 -5.74
N MET A 162 6.08 -13.22 -5.17
CA MET A 162 6.21 -11.79 -4.90
C MET A 162 7.47 -11.24 -5.56
N VAL A 163 7.37 -10.04 -6.12
CA VAL A 163 8.50 -9.29 -6.67
C VAL A 163 8.54 -7.92 -6.02
N GLY A 164 9.68 -7.56 -5.44
CA GLY A 164 9.97 -6.19 -5.04
C GLY A 164 10.40 -5.38 -6.27
N TRP A 165 9.64 -4.36 -6.62
CA TRP A 165 9.97 -3.40 -7.65
C TRP A 165 10.67 -2.22 -7.02
N LEU A 166 11.96 -2.01 -7.33
CA LEU A 166 12.80 -0.98 -6.74
C LEU A 166 12.91 0.21 -7.67
N ARG A 167 12.84 1.41 -7.11
CA ARG A 167 13.04 2.64 -7.90
C ARG A 167 14.51 2.74 -8.30
N ASP A 168 14.73 2.92 -9.59
CA ASP A 168 16.06 3.20 -10.13
C ASP A 168 16.31 4.72 -10.09
N TYR A 169 17.08 5.15 -9.09
CA TYR A 169 17.48 6.55 -8.95
C TYR A 169 18.57 6.97 -9.96
N ALA A 170 19.26 6.02 -10.58
CA ALA A 170 20.32 6.32 -11.54
C ALA A 170 19.77 6.78 -12.90
N SER A 171 18.56 6.38 -13.24
CA SER A 171 17.93 6.71 -14.54
C SER A 171 17.30 8.12 -14.59
N ASN A 172 17.23 8.83 -13.47
CA ASN A 172 16.58 10.16 -13.38
C ASN A 172 17.56 11.35 -13.38
N VAL A 173 18.83 11.13 -13.66
CA VAL A 173 19.84 12.21 -13.82
C VAL A 173 20.13 12.36 -15.32
N GLY A 174 19.22 13.00 -16.01
CA GLY A 174 19.32 13.35 -17.40
C GLY A 174 18.68 14.70 -17.64
#